data_400ebc3dbcf0dd7c3611ff88b2a63962
#
_entry.id   400ebc3dbcf0dd7c3611ff88b2a63962
#
_cell.length_a   1.000
_cell.length_b   1.000
_cell.length_c   1.000
_cell.angle_alpha   90.00
_cell.angle_beta   90.00
_cell.angle_gamma   90.00
#
_symmetry.space_group_name_H-M   'P 1'
#
loop_
_entity.id
_entity.type
_entity.pdbx_description
1 polymer ?
#
loop_
_entity_poly.entity_id
_entity_poly.type
_entity_poly.pdbx_seq_one_letter_code
_entity_poly.pdbx_strand_id
1 'polypeptide(L)'
;MNQEIAVYTTDKEYAKLIINALVVKKYHKSDIIRYRTSTTDITVELKNGDFYRWVKPNSNARGIKPDISYIDIDTCSLDTIQTIITPCNLKGNLEIISSGSDSYDLDSFIDRLLKIRYLKGNLESVQVFDMKYLESNVLHISVQDEKVIFIT
;
A
#
# COMPACT_ATOMS: atom_id res chain seq x y z
N MET A 1 -17.06 -7.41 9.93
CA MET A 1 -16.42 -6.15 10.35
C MET A 1 -15.69 -5.51 9.20
N ASN A 2 -15.87 -4.20 9.06
CA ASN A 2 -15.20 -3.42 8.01
C ASN A 2 -13.75 -3.13 8.40
N GLN A 3 -12.87 -3.19 7.44
CA GLN A 3 -11.49 -2.79 7.63
C GLN A 3 -11.13 -1.68 6.64
N GLU A 4 -10.36 -0.72 7.10
CA GLU A 4 -9.73 0.28 6.25
C GLU A 4 -8.28 -0.09 6.05
N ILE A 5 -7.88 -0.21 4.79
CA ILE A 5 -6.52 -0.57 4.40
C ILE A 5 -5.92 0.61 3.65
N ALA A 6 -4.79 1.10 4.13
CA ALA A 6 -4.07 2.22 3.52
C ALA A 6 -2.75 1.74 2.92
N VAL A 7 -2.43 2.25 1.74
CA VAL A 7 -1.16 2.02 1.07
C VAL A 7 -0.41 3.35 1.00
N TYR A 8 0.69 3.44 1.71
CA TYR A 8 1.51 4.66 1.82
C TYR A 8 2.68 4.58 0.86
N THR A 9 2.65 5.40 -0.16
CA THR A 9 3.72 5.52 -1.16
C THR A 9 3.57 6.84 -1.92
N THR A 10 4.67 7.37 -2.44
CA THR A 10 4.61 8.52 -3.34
C THR A 10 4.33 8.10 -4.78
N ASP A 11 4.50 6.81 -5.09
CA ASP A 11 4.31 6.27 -6.43
C ASP A 11 2.86 5.79 -6.63
N LYS A 12 2.07 6.57 -7.34
CA LYS A 12 0.66 6.29 -7.60
C LYS A 12 0.45 4.96 -8.33
N GLU A 13 1.27 4.68 -9.34
CA GLU A 13 1.12 3.46 -10.14
C GLU A 13 1.43 2.22 -9.28
N TYR A 14 2.41 2.32 -8.40
CA TYR A 14 2.70 1.26 -7.46
C TYR A 14 1.55 1.05 -6.47
N ALA A 15 0.99 2.14 -5.94
CA ALA A 15 -0.17 2.07 -5.05
C ALA A 15 -1.34 1.35 -5.73
N LYS A 16 -1.59 1.67 -6.99
CA LYS A 16 -2.62 1.04 -7.78
C LYS A 16 -2.39 -0.46 -7.94
N LEU A 17 -1.15 -0.88 -8.23
CA LEU A 17 -0.81 -2.29 -8.35
C LEU A 17 -1.01 -3.03 -7.02
N ILE A 18 -0.59 -2.45 -5.91
CA ILE A 18 -0.75 -3.06 -4.58
C ILE A 18 -2.24 -3.20 -4.23
N ILE A 19 -3.01 -2.14 -4.36
CA ILE A 19 -4.44 -2.17 -4.04
C ILE A 19 -5.15 -3.21 -4.90
N ASN A 20 -4.86 -3.22 -6.20
CA ASN A 20 -5.46 -4.18 -7.11
C ASN A 20 -5.10 -5.62 -6.75
N ALA A 21 -3.84 -5.87 -6.41
CA ALA A 21 -3.38 -7.19 -6.01
C ALA A 21 -4.09 -7.67 -4.73
N LEU A 22 -4.22 -6.80 -3.75
CA LEU A 22 -4.89 -7.13 -2.49
C LEU A 22 -6.37 -7.43 -2.71
N VAL A 23 -7.04 -6.63 -3.53
CA VAL A 23 -8.46 -6.82 -3.82
C VAL A 23 -8.71 -8.10 -4.60
N VAL A 24 -7.93 -8.38 -5.64
CA VAL A 24 -8.05 -9.60 -6.45
C VAL A 24 -7.84 -10.85 -5.62
N LYS A 25 -6.91 -10.80 -4.67
CA LYS A 25 -6.59 -11.94 -3.81
C LYS A 25 -7.77 -12.35 -2.92
N LYS A 26 -8.58 -11.38 -2.49
CA LYS A 26 -9.59 -11.59 -1.44
C LYS A 26 -11.04 -11.53 -1.94
N TYR A 27 -11.32 -10.80 -3.02
CA TYR A 27 -12.68 -10.50 -3.44
C TYR A 27 -12.94 -10.90 -4.88
N HIS A 28 -14.22 -11.09 -5.21
CA HIS A 28 -14.69 -11.24 -6.58
C HIS A 28 -15.03 -9.86 -7.15
N LYS A 29 -15.04 -9.74 -8.47
CA LYS A 29 -15.46 -8.53 -9.17
C LYS A 29 -16.81 -8.01 -8.68
N SER A 30 -17.77 -8.92 -8.45
CA SER A 30 -19.11 -8.59 -7.98
C SER A 30 -19.16 -8.00 -6.57
N ASP A 31 -18.07 -8.12 -5.80
CA ASP A 31 -18.00 -7.57 -4.44
C ASP A 31 -17.62 -6.08 -4.42
N ILE A 32 -17.21 -5.53 -5.55
CA ILE A 32 -16.76 -4.14 -5.64
C ILE A 32 -17.97 -3.23 -5.89
N ILE A 33 -18.24 -2.34 -4.93
CA ILE A 33 -19.29 -1.32 -5.06
C ILE A 33 -18.79 -0.15 -5.91
N ARG A 34 -17.57 0.30 -5.61
CA ARG A 34 -17.01 1.48 -6.28
C ARG A 34 -15.49 1.35 -6.37
N TYR A 35 -14.97 1.63 -7.53
CA TYR A 35 -13.53 1.83 -7.74
C TYR A 35 -13.34 3.23 -8.31
N ARG A 36 -12.55 4.03 -7.64
CA ARG A 36 -12.27 5.41 -8.06
C ARG A 36 -10.77 5.63 -8.17
N THR A 37 -10.32 6.14 -9.31
CA THR A 37 -8.94 6.56 -9.50
C THR A 37 -8.94 7.95 -10.14
N SER A 38 -8.15 8.85 -9.55
CA SER A 38 -7.97 10.20 -10.04
C SER A 38 -6.49 10.56 -9.91
N THR A 39 -6.12 11.79 -10.27
CA THR A 39 -4.73 12.25 -10.12
C THR A 39 -4.28 12.25 -8.65
N THR A 40 -5.21 12.37 -7.71
CA THR A 40 -4.92 12.52 -6.28
C THR A 40 -5.38 11.36 -5.41
N ASP A 41 -6.29 10.51 -5.92
CA ASP A 41 -6.92 9.48 -5.10
C ASP A 41 -7.03 8.15 -5.83
N ILE A 42 -6.87 7.07 -5.07
CA ILE A 42 -7.27 5.72 -5.47
C ILE A 42 -8.05 5.16 -4.29
N THR A 43 -9.30 4.75 -4.51
CA THR A 43 -10.14 4.16 -3.47
C THR A 43 -10.94 3.00 -4.03
N VAL A 44 -11.12 1.96 -3.22
CA VAL A 44 -11.97 0.81 -3.55
C VAL A 44 -12.88 0.52 -2.37
N GLU A 45 -14.18 0.49 -2.63
CA GLU A 45 -15.19 0.15 -1.63
C GLU A 45 -15.78 -1.23 -1.95
N LEU A 46 -15.82 -2.11 -0.96
CA LEU A 46 -16.34 -3.46 -1.07
C LEU A 46 -17.70 -3.58 -0.40
N LYS A 47 -18.50 -4.55 -0.82
CA LYS A 47 -19.86 -4.77 -0.29
C LYS A 47 -19.88 -5.06 1.20
N ASN A 48 -18.83 -5.69 1.73
CA ASN A 48 -18.73 -5.97 3.17
C ASN A 48 -18.33 -4.75 4.00
N GLY A 49 -18.08 -3.60 3.35
CA GLY A 49 -17.66 -2.37 4.00
C GLY A 49 -16.15 -2.17 4.08
N ASP A 50 -15.35 -3.13 3.64
CA ASP A 50 -13.91 -2.95 3.56
C ASP A 50 -13.58 -1.83 2.58
N PHE A 51 -12.54 -1.06 2.88
CA PHE A 51 -12.17 0.14 2.14
C PHE A 51 -10.65 0.18 1.96
N TYR A 52 -10.21 0.30 0.73
CA TYR A 52 -8.80 0.39 0.36
C TYR A 52 -8.51 1.76 -0.20
N ARG A 53 -7.41 2.36 0.21
CA ARG A 53 -7.04 3.70 -0.27
C ARG A 53 -5.54 3.89 -0.40
N TRP A 54 -5.17 4.72 -1.36
CA TRP A 54 -3.82 5.24 -1.48
C TRP A 54 -3.68 6.48 -0.61
N VAL A 55 -2.56 6.58 0.12
CA VAL A 55 -2.26 7.73 0.97
C VAL A 55 -0.85 8.23 0.64
N LYS A 56 -0.75 9.50 0.30
CA LYS A 56 0.55 10.13 0.13
C LYS A 56 1.20 10.27 1.51
N PRO A 57 2.48 9.86 1.67
CA PRO A 57 3.15 9.93 2.97
C PRO A 57 3.62 11.37 3.28
N ASN A 58 2.69 12.22 3.66
CA ASN A 58 2.96 13.61 4.03
C ASN A 58 2.09 14.00 5.24
N SER A 59 2.17 15.27 5.66
CA SER A 59 1.46 15.76 6.84
C SER A 59 -0.07 15.62 6.73
N ASN A 60 -0.62 15.60 5.53
CA ASN A 60 -2.07 15.42 5.32
C ASN A 60 -2.55 14.01 5.69
N ALA A 61 -1.64 13.07 5.83
CA ALA A 61 -1.96 11.69 6.23
C ALA A 61 -2.33 11.56 7.71
N ARG A 62 -2.13 12.59 8.53
CA ARG A 62 -2.37 12.53 9.98
C ARG A 62 -3.82 12.21 10.37
N GLY A 63 -4.78 12.55 9.53
CA GLY A 63 -6.20 12.29 9.77
C GLY A 63 -6.65 10.87 9.42
N ILE A 64 -5.78 10.06 8.84
CA ILE A 64 -6.11 8.73 8.35
C ILE A 64 -5.69 7.70 9.39
N LYS A 65 -6.63 6.87 9.84
CA LYS A 65 -6.42 5.88 10.91
C LYS A 65 -6.81 4.48 10.42
N PRO A 66 -5.99 3.86 9.57
CA PRO A 66 -6.33 2.57 8.98
C PRO A 66 -6.21 1.42 9.99
N ASP A 67 -6.87 0.32 9.67
CA ASP A 67 -6.72 -0.92 10.41
C ASP A 67 -5.43 -1.66 10.00
N ILE A 68 -5.09 -1.58 8.71
CA ILE A 68 -3.88 -2.17 8.16
C ILE A 68 -3.17 -1.12 7.31
N SER A 69 -1.87 -0.96 7.52
CA SER A 69 -1.03 -0.03 6.75
C SER A 69 0.03 -0.80 5.98
N TYR A 70 0.07 -0.59 4.67
CA TYR A 70 1.14 -1.05 3.79
C TYR A 70 2.07 0.13 3.54
N ILE A 71 3.33 0.02 3.94
CA ILE A 71 4.29 1.12 3.93
C ILE A 71 5.38 0.84 2.94
N ASP A 72 5.48 1.69 1.91
CA ASP A 72 6.54 1.63 0.92
C ASP A 72 7.83 2.19 1.51
N ILE A 73 8.77 1.31 1.84
CA ILE A 73 10.04 1.70 2.46
C ILE A 73 10.94 2.49 1.52
N ASP A 74 10.68 2.46 0.23
CA ASP A 74 11.51 3.19 -0.75
C ASP A 74 11.09 4.66 -0.90
N THR A 75 9.82 4.99 -0.62
CA THR A 75 9.32 6.35 -0.80
C THR A 75 8.89 7.04 0.50
N CYS A 76 8.61 6.29 1.56
CA CYS A 76 8.30 6.87 2.86
C CYS A 76 9.59 7.10 3.64
N SER A 77 9.81 8.33 4.11
CA SER A 77 10.98 8.62 4.96
C SER A 77 10.80 8.03 6.35
N LEU A 78 11.90 7.76 7.05
CA LEU A 78 11.84 7.27 8.43
C LEU A 78 11.11 8.25 9.34
N ASP A 79 11.35 9.55 9.16
CA ASP A 79 10.67 10.59 9.92
C ASP A 79 9.15 10.52 9.73
N THR A 80 8.66 10.41 8.50
CA THR A 80 7.23 10.28 8.20
C THR A 80 6.65 9.01 8.83
N ILE A 81 7.38 7.90 8.75
CA ILE A 81 6.95 6.64 9.36
C ILE A 81 6.78 6.82 10.87
N GLN A 82 7.77 7.42 11.53
CA GLN A 82 7.78 7.58 12.98
C GLN A 82 6.77 8.60 13.49
N THR A 83 6.57 9.71 12.78
CA THR A 83 5.78 10.84 13.27
C THR A 83 4.36 10.88 12.76
N ILE A 84 4.06 10.21 11.66
CA ILE A 84 2.75 10.28 11.00
C ILE A 84 2.10 8.90 10.89
N ILE A 85 2.78 7.94 10.26
CA ILE A 85 2.16 6.67 9.91
C ILE A 85 1.91 5.78 11.14
N THR A 86 2.95 5.49 11.90
CA THR A 86 2.82 4.59 13.05
C THR A 86 1.95 5.14 14.17
N PRO A 87 1.99 6.46 14.49
CA PRO A 87 1.07 7.01 15.48
C PRO A 87 -0.40 6.92 15.10
N CYS A 88 -0.71 6.92 13.81
CA CYS A 88 -2.10 6.83 13.32
C CYS A 88 -2.57 5.38 13.14
N ASN A 89 -1.67 4.41 13.20
CA ASN A 89 -2.04 2.99 13.10
C ASN A 89 -2.32 2.42 14.48
N LEU A 90 -3.54 2.61 14.96
CA LEU A 90 -3.94 2.27 16.33
C LEU A 90 -3.97 0.76 16.59
N LYS A 91 -4.13 -0.06 15.56
CA LYS A 91 -4.20 -1.52 15.69
C LYS A 91 -2.85 -2.21 15.51
N GLY A 92 -1.82 -1.48 15.10
CA GLY A 92 -0.47 -2.00 14.95
C GLY A 92 -0.25 -2.97 13.79
N ASN A 93 -1.20 -3.07 12.87
CA ASN A 93 -1.07 -3.94 11.70
C ASN A 93 -0.32 -3.21 10.59
N LEU A 94 0.99 -3.46 10.52
CA LEU A 94 1.90 -2.82 9.57
C LEU A 94 2.51 -3.86 8.66
N GLU A 95 2.44 -3.62 7.35
CA GLU A 95 3.07 -4.45 6.35
C GLU A 95 4.06 -3.61 5.54
N ILE A 96 5.16 -4.24 5.14
CA ILE A 96 6.21 -3.56 4.39
C ILE A 96 6.10 -3.93 2.93
N ILE A 97 6.12 -2.92 2.07
CA ILE A 97 6.18 -3.07 0.62
C ILE A 97 7.36 -2.27 0.08
N SER A 98 7.77 -2.56 -1.14
CA SER A 98 8.89 -1.90 -1.79
C SER A 98 8.56 -1.65 -3.25
N SER A 99 8.51 -0.38 -3.65
CA SER A 99 8.30 0.00 -5.04
C SER A 99 9.52 -0.28 -5.92
N GLY A 100 10.63 -0.61 -5.29
CA GLY A 100 11.90 -0.83 -5.96
C GLY A 100 12.70 0.47 -6.07
N SER A 101 14.00 0.36 -5.89
CA SER A 101 14.92 1.46 -6.09
C SER A 101 15.99 1.00 -7.07
N ASP A 102 16.26 1.82 -8.09
CA ASP A 102 17.36 1.56 -9.02
C ASP A 102 18.72 1.86 -8.38
N SER A 103 18.70 2.45 -7.19
CA SER A 103 19.90 2.83 -6.46
C SER A 103 20.16 1.81 -5.35
N TYR A 104 21.18 0.99 -5.53
CA TYR A 104 21.65 0.02 -4.52
C TYR A 104 22.94 0.50 -3.86
N ASP A 105 23.05 1.80 -3.56
CA ASP A 105 24.19 2.28 -2.79
C ASP A 105 24.05 1.89 -1.30
N LEU A 106 25.16 2.02 -0.58
CA LEU A 106 25.21 1.62 0.83
C LEU A 106 24.24 2.44 1.69
N ASP A 107 24.11 3.74 1.42
CA ASP A 107 23.24 4.61 2.20
C ASP A 107 21.77 4.23 2.04
N SER A 108 21.33 3.93 0.83
CA SER A 108 19.97 3.47 0.55
C SER A 108 19.70 2.12 1.22
N PHE A 109 20.67 1.23 1.21
CA PHE A 109 20.57 -0.07 1.86
C PHE A 109 20.40 0.07 3.37
N ILE A 110 21.23 0.90 4.01
CA ILE A 110 21.15 1.17 5.44
C ILE A 110 19.82 1.81 5.81
N ASP A 111 19.36 2.78 5.01
CA ASP A 111 18.07 3.45 5.23
C ASP A 111 16.91 2.43 5.23
N ARG A 112 16.90 1.51 4.27
CA ARG A 112 15.89 0.45 4.21
C ARG A 112 15.95 -0.45 5.43
N LEU A 113 17.14 -0.85 5.85
CA LEU A 113 17.31 -1.69 7.04
C LEU A 113 16.80 -1.00 8.30
N LEU A 114 17.07 0.28 8.47
CA LEU A 114 16.59 1.06 9.61
C LEU A 114 15.07 1.13 9.66
N LYS A 115 14.44 1.35 8.52
CA LYS A 115 12.98 1.37 8.41
C LYS A 115 12.36 0.01 8.74
N ILE A 116 12.90 -1.06 8.19
CA ILE A 116 12.44 -2.43 8.45
C ILE A 116 12.58 -2.75 9.94
N ARG A 117 13.73 -2.44 10.52
CA ARG A 117 13.98 -2.67 11.95
C ARG A 117 13.01 -1.90 12.83
N TYR A 118 12.74 -0.65 12.49
CA TYR A 118 11.78 0.16 13.23
C TYR A 118 10.37 -0.45 13.16
N LEU A 119 9.94 -0.87 11.97
CA LEU A 119 8.57 -1.34 11.75
C LEU A 119 8.31 -2.74 12.29
N LYS A 120 9.26 -3.64 12.17
CA LYS A 120 9.07 -5.07 12.49
C LYS A 120 9.86 -5.58 13.69
N GLY A 121 10.81 -4.81 14.18
CA GLY A 121 11.66 -5.22 15.28
C GLY A 121 12.75 -6.23 14.92
N ASN A 122 12.57 -7.00 13.85
CA ASN A 122 13.59 -7.88 13.28
C ASN A 122 13.46 -7.93 11.77
N LEU A 123 14.49 -8.48 11.10
CA LEU A 123 14.56 -8.51 9.63
C LEU A 123 13.97 -9.80 9.01
N GLU A 124 13.56 -10.76 9.82
CA GLU A 124 13.16 -12.09 9.34
C GLU A 124 11.71 -12.21 8.92
N SER A 125 10.84 -11.32 9.40
CA SER A 125 9.40 -11.41 9.18
C SER A 125 8.86 -10.38 8.19
N VAL A 126 9.63 -10.06 7.15
CA VAL A 126 9.27 -9.03 6.17
C VAL A 126 8.72 -9.65 4.91
N GLN A 127 7.47 -9.28 4.55
CA GLN A 127 6.94 -9.56 3.22
C GLN A 127 7.18 -8.33 2.36
N VAL A 128 7.99 -8.50 1.31
CA VAL A 128 8.31 -7.41 0.39
C VAL A 128 7.64 -7.70 -0.95
N PHE A 129 6.75 -6.82 -1.36
CA PHE A 129 6.15 -6.85 -2.69
C PHE A 129 6.84 -5.77 -3.54
N ASP A 130 7.76 -6.17 -4.40
CA ASP A 130 8.36 -5.22 -5.32
C ASP A 130 7.52 -5.07 -6.60
N MET A 131 7.71 -3.94 -7.28
CA MET A 131 6.98 -3.60 -8.50
C MET A 131 7.15 -4.66 -9.58
N LYS A 132 8.36 -5.14 -9.76
CA LYS A 132 8.70 -6.12 -10.79
C LYS A 132 8.00 -7.47 -10.54
N TYR A 133 7.93 -7.89 -9.29
CA TYR A 133 7.22 -9.11 -8.92
C TYR A 133 5.72 -8.96 -9.21
N LEU A 134 5.13 -7.83 -8.84
CA LEU A 134 3.71 -7.57 -9.05
C LEU A 134 3.36 -7.52 -10.54
N GLU A 135 4.17 -6.87 -11.36
CA GLU A 135 3.95 -6.83 -12.80
C GLU A 135 3.97 -8.22 -13.45
N SER A 136 4.75 -9.14 -12.90
CA SER A 136 4.90 -10.50 -13.43
C SER A 136 3.82 -11.47 -12.93
N ASN A 137 3.29 -11.25 -11.73
CA ASN A 137 2.48 -12.25 -11.03
C ASN A 137 1.07 -11.81 -10.70
N VAL A 138 0.74 -10.54 -10.89
CA VAL A 138 -0.60 -10.03 -10.59
C VAL A 138 -1.51 -10.18 -11.80
N LEU A 139 -2.75 -10.55 -11.55
CA LEU A 139 -3.81 -10.51 -12.55
C LEU A 139 -3.96 -9.09 -13.09
N HIS A 140 -4.11 -8.96 -14.39
CA HIS A 140 -4.33 -7.65 -14.98
C HIS A 140 -5.68 -7.10 -14.55
N ILE A 141 -5.65 -5.90 -14.00
CA ILE A 141 -6.85 -5.16 -13.65
C ILE A 141 -6.89 -3.91 -14.51
N SER A 142 -7.91 -3.80 -15.35
CA SER A 142 -8.15 -2.56 -16.05
C SER A 142 -9.34 -1.85 -15.46
N VAL A 143 -9.27 -0.52 -15.45
CA VAL A 143 -10.36 0.34 -15.01
C VAL A 143 -10.98 0.96 -16.25
N GLN A 144 -12.24 0.66 -16.49
CA GLN A 144 -13.01 1.24 -17.58
C GLN A 144 -14.32 1.76 -17.00
N ASP A 145 -14.60 3.04 -17.25
CA ASP A 145 -15.83 3.69 -16.79
C ASP A 145 -16.10 3.51 -15.29
N GLU A 146 -15.05 3.68 -14.46
CA GLU A 146 -15.09 3.49 -13.00
C GLU A 146 -15.38 2.05 -12.57
N LYS A 147 -15.34 1.10 -13.48
CA LYS A 147 -15.49 -0.32 -13.16
C LYS A 147 -14.14 -1.03 -13.20
N VAL A 148 -13.93 -1.91 -12.25
CA VAL A 148 -12.74 -2.77 -12.23
C VAL A 148 -13.04 -4.03 -13.02
N ILE A 149 -12.23 -4.29 -14.03
CA ILE A 149 -12.32 -5.48 -14.85
C ILE A 149 -11.14 -6.38 -14.51
N PHE A 150 -11.42 -7.57 -13.98
CA PHE A 150 -10.39 -8.57 -13.71
C PHE A 150 -10.12 -9.33 -15.00
N ILE A 151 -8.87 -9.23 -15.47
CA ILE A 151 -8.41 -9.96 -16.65
C ILE A 151 -7.46 -11.06 -16.17
N THR A 152 -7.85 -12.28 -16.41
CA THR A 152 -7.03 -13.45 -16.10
C THR A 152 -6.16 -13.85 -17.29
#